data_0aca0ece867ca67a9047cbfb814bee0e
#
_entry.id   0aca0ece867ca67a9047cbfb814bee0e
#
_cell.length_a   1.000
_cell.length_b   1.000
_cell.length_c   1.000
_cell.angle_alpha   90.00
_cell.angle_beta   90.00
_cell.angle_gamma   90.00
#
_symmetry.space_group_name_H-M   'P 1'
#
loop_
_entity.id
_entity.type
_entity.pdbx_description
1 polymer ?
#
loop_
_entity_poly.entity_id
_entity_poly.type
_entity_poly.pdbx_seq_one_letter_code
_entity_poly.pdbx_strand_id
1 'polypeptide(L)'
;MIKGSIQEEDIAIINIYAPNMGAPQYVRQMLTSMKGEINNNTIIVGDFNTPLTPMDRSTKQKINKETQTLNDTIDQLDLIDIYRTFHPKTMNFTFFSSAYETFSRIDHILGHKSSLGKFKKIEIIPSIFSDHNAVRLDLNYRRKTIKNSNIWRLNNTLLNNQQITEEIKKEIKICIETNENENTTTQNLWDTVKAVLRGKFIAIQAYLKKQEKSQIT
;
A
#
# COMPACT_ATOMS: atom_id res chain seq x y z
N MET A 1 -7.88 12.20 -5.98
CA MET A 1 -7.67 10.98 -5.20
C MET A 1 -7.38 9.81 -6.13
N ILE A 2 -6.40 8.97 -5.77
CA ILE A 2 -6.04 7.73 -6.49
C ILE A 2 -6.22 6.58 -5.51
N LYS A 3 -6.92 5.52 -5.92
CA LYS A 3 -7.10 4.28 -5.15
C LYS A 3 -6.42 3.14 -5.89
N GLY A 4 -5.75 2.27 -5.16
CA GLY A 4 -5.04 1.12 -5.70
C GLY A 4 -4.67 0.13 -4.60
N SER A 5 -3.87 -0.88 -4.94
CA SER A 5 -3.37 -1.84 -3.96
C SER A 5 -1.86 -2.06 -4.14
N ILE A 6 -1.17 -2.22 -3.01
CA ILE A 6 0.25 -2.59 -2.97
C ILE A 6 0.35 -3.86 -2.14
N GLN A 7 0.83 -4.96 -2.72
CA GLN A 7 0.97 -6.26 -2.07
C GLN A 7 -0.32 -6.75 -1.38
N GLU A 8 -1.45 -6.62 -2.09
CA GLU A 8 -2.80 -7.02 -1.62
C GLU A 8 -3.36 -6.14 -0.47
N GLU A 9 -2.70 -5.03 -0.13
CA GLU A 9 -3.25 -4.02 0.78
C GLU A 9 -3.74 -2.83 -0.01
N ASP A 10 -4.98 -2.43 0.22
CA ASP A 10 -5.55 -1.24 -0.40
C ASP A 10 -4.87 0.02 0.12
N ILE A 11 -4.65 0.97 -0.76
CA ILE A 11 -4.12 2.30 -0.46
C ILE A 11 -4.92 3.36 -1.22
N ALA A 12 -5.21 4.46 -0.55
CA ALA A 12 -5.76 5.66 -1.15
C ALA A 12 -4.79 6.82 -0.95
N ILE A 13 -4.45 7.51 -2.03
CA ILE A 13 -3.60 8.71 -2.00
C ILE A 13 -4.45 9.90 -2.41
N ILE A 14 -4.50 10.90 -1.54
CA ILE A 14 -5.15 12.18 -1.80
C ILE A 14 -4.06 13.23 -1.93
N ASN A 15 -4.00 13.94 -3.07
CA ASN A 15 -3.11 15.07 -3.24
C ASN A 15 -3.91 16.37 -3.07
N ILE A 16 -3.41 17.27 -2.22
CA ILE A 16 -3.97 18.60 -1.96
C ILE A 16 -2.95 19.65 -2.38
N TYR A 17 -3.39 20.61 -3.19
CA TYR A 17 -2.66 21.83 -3.48
C TYR A 17 -3.52 23.02 -3.03
N ALA A 18 -3.12 23.66 -1.94
CA ALA A 18 -3.88 24.76 -1.37
C ALA A 18 -3.46 26.12 -1.96
N PRO A 19 -4.37 27.07 -2.10
CA PRO A 19 -4.02 28.41 -2.56
C PRO A 19 -3.19 29.14 -1.50
N ASN A 20 -2.35 30.12 -1.93
CA ASN A 20 -1.51 30.90 -1.03
C ASN A 20 -2.33 31.69 0.02
N MET A 21 -3.53 32.16 -0.35
CA MET A 21 -4.41 32.88 0.54
C MET A 21 -5.56 31.98 1.03
N GLY A 22 -5.83 31.96 2.34
CA GLY A 22 -6.87 31.14 2.93
C GLY A 22 -6.57 29.62 2.95
N ALA A 23 -5.29 29.27 2.80
CA ALA A 23 -4.83 27.89 2.75
C ALA A 23 -5.37 26.99 3.88
N PRO A 24 -5.30 27.37 5.17
CA PRO A 24 -5.81 26.53 6.25
C PRO A 24 -7.31 26.21 6.12
N GLN A 25 -8.08 27.22 5.73
CA GLN A 25 -9.53 27.07 5.54
C GLN A 25 -9.84 26.15 4.35
N TYR A 26 -9.12 26.31 3.25
CA TYR A 26 -9.26 25.46 2.06
C TYR A 26 -8.95 23.99 2.38
N VAL A 27 -7.80 23.72 3.01
CA VAL A 27 -7.42 22.35 3.39
C VAL A 27 -8.46 21.75 4.34
N ARG A 28 -8.93 22.50 5.33
CA ARG A 28 -9.99 22.05 6.23
C ARG A 28 -11.28 21.68 5.49
N GLN A 29 -11.72 22.48 4.52
CA GLN A 29 -12.90 22.19 3.71
C GLN A 29 -12.72 20.93 2.89
N MET A 30 -11.56 20.75 2.26
CA MET A 30 -11.22 19.56 1.50
C MET A 30 -11.24 18.31 2.37
N LEU A 31 -10.58 18.32 3.53
CA LEU A 31 -10.61 17.21 4.48
C LEU A 31 -12.02 16.87 4.95
N THR A 32 -12.81 17.88 5.24
CA THR A 32 -14.20 17.70 5.71
C THR A 32 -15.09 17.09 4.60
N SER A 33 -14.95 17.56 3.36
CA SER A 33 -15.73 17.04 2.22
C SER A 33 -15.38 15.58 1.89
N MET A 34 -14.15 15.17 2.17
CA MET A 34 -13.65 13.81 1.90
C MET A 34 -13.71 12.88 3.13
N LYS A 35 -14.31 13.33 4.24
CA LYS A 35 -14.36 12.59 5.50
C LYS A 35 -14.84 11.14 5.32
N GLY A 36 -15.85 10.89 4.49
CA GLY A 36 -16.38 9.54 4.24
C GLY A 36 -15.46 8.62 3.43
N GLU A 37 -14.43 9.17 2.78
CA GLU A 37 -13.47 8.42 1.97
C GLU A 37 -12.11 8.22 2.67
N ILE A 38 -11.87 8.99 3.74
CA ILE A 38 -10.66 8.88 4.56
C ILE A 38 -10.81 7.69 5.51
N ASN A 39 -9.87 6.77 5.43
CA ASN A 39 -9.81 5.59 6.27
C ASN A 39 -8.34 5.30 6.68
N ASN A 40 -8.12 4.20 7.38
CA ASN A 40 -6.80 3.78 7.87
C ASN A 40 -5.75 3.50 6.78
N ASN A 41 -6.16 3.37 5.52
CA ASN A 41 -5.27 3.15 4.38
C ASN A 41 -5.08 4.42 3.53
N THR A 42 -5.59 5.56 4.00
CA THR A 42 -5.49 6.83 3.29
C THR A 42 -4.23 7.57 3.70
N ILE A 43 -3.50 8.05 2.69
CA ILE A 43 -2.36 8.96 2.83
C ILE A 43 -2.73 10.26 2.11
N ILE A 44 -2.62 11.39 2.79
CA ILE A 44 -2.90 12.71 2.23
C ILE A 44 -1.57 13.44 2.09
N VAL A 45 -1.26 13.86 0.88
CA VAL A 45 0.01 14.51 0.55
C VAL A 45 -0.23 15.84 -0.14
N GLY A 46 0.76 16.72 -0.11
CA GLY A 46 0.77 17.89 -0.96
C GLY A 46 1.23 19.16 -0.29
N ASP A 47 1.15 20.24 -1.07
CA ASP A 47 1.45 21.57 -0.61
C ASP A 47 0.19 22.19 0.04
N PHE A 48 0.23 22.28 1.35
CA PHE A 48 -0.86 22.88 2.14
C PHE A 48 -0.75 24.40 2.25
N ASN A 49 0.31 24.98 1.72
CA ASN A 49 0.62 26.41 1.80
C ASN A 49 0.45 27.01 3.22
N THR A 50 0.57 26.16 4.24
CA THR A 50 0.47 26.57 5.65
C THR A 50 1.32 25.66 6.54
N PRO A 51 2.10 26.22 7.46
CA PRO A 51 2.75 25.45 8.50
C PRO A 51 1.71 24.99 9.53
N LEU A 52 1.78 23.74 9.97
CA LEU A 52 0.86 23.16 10.94
C LEU A 52 1.30 23.38 12.39
N THR A 53 2.60 23.55 12.63
CA THR A 53 3.17 23.77 13.96
C THR A 53 4.10 24.99 13.97
N PRO A 54 4.39 25.61 15.16
CA PRO A 54 5.36 26.70 15.25
C PRO A 54 6.76 26.31 14.77
N MET A 55 7.11 25.02 14.85
CA MET A 55 8.39 24.48 14.41
C MET A 55 8.50 24.35 12.88
N ASP A 56 7.41 24.55 12.16
CA ASP A 56 7.37 24.49 10.70
C ASP A 56 7.73 25.85 10.07
N ARG A 57 8.18 26.82 10.88
CA ARG A 57 8.67 28.13 10.44
C ARG A 57 10.00 28.45 11.06
N SER A 58 10.87 29.11 10.31
CA SER A 58 12.13 29.70 10.84
C SER A 58 11.86 30.93 11.72
N THR A 59 10.71 31.58 11.55
CA THR A 59 10.27 32.73 12.35
C THR A 59 9.51 32.25 13.60
N LYS A 60 9.66 32.97 14.72
CA LYS A 60 8.96 32.65 16.00
C LYS A 60 7.48 33.07 16.00
N GLN A 61 6.82 33.09 14.85
CA GLN A 61 5.40 33.46 14.77
C GLN A 61 4.50 32.38 15.37
N LYS A 62 3.53 32.82 16.13
CA LYS A 62 2.46 31.93 16.63
C LYS A 62 1.57 31.43 15.49
N ILE A 63 1.02 30.26 15.65
CA ILE A 63 0.00 29.72 14.74
C ILE A 63 -1.27 30.56 14.85
N ASN A 64 -1.86 30.90 13.72
CA ASN A 64 -3.10 31.66 13.68
C ASN A 64 -4.31 30.76 14.01
N LYS A 65 -5.46 31.38 14.28
CA LYS A 65 -6.69 30.68 14.65
C LYS A 65 -7.18 29.72 13.56
N GLU A 66 -7.00 30.06 12.29
CA GLU A 66 -7.43 29.24 11.16
C GLU A 66 -6.63 27.94 11.08
N THR A 67 -5.30 28.02 11.25
CA THR A 67 -4.43 26.84 11.32
C THR A 67 -4.75 25.99 12.55
N GLN A 68 -5.08 26.62 13.69
CA GLN A 68 -5.53 25.86 14.87
C GLN A 68 -6.80 25.07 14.56
N THR A 69 -7.80 25.69 13.92
CA THR A 69 -9.04 25.00 13.51
C THR A 69 -8.78 23.89 12.50
N LEU A 70 -7.79 24.05 11.60
CA LEU A 70 -7.34 22.98 10.71
C LEU A 70 -6.75 21.81 11.50
N ASN A 71 -5.87 22.09 12.47
CA ASN A 71 -5.29 21.05 13.32
C ASN A 71 -6.35 20.29 14.12
N ASP A 72 -7.35 20.99 14.66
CA ASP A 72 -8.50 20.36 15.33
C ASP A 72 -9.27 19.42 14.37
N THR A 73 -9.39 19.79 13.09
CA THR A 73 -10.02 18.94 12.07
C THR A 73 -9.16 17.71 11.74
N ILE A 74 -7.85 17.89 11.62
CA ILE A 74 -6.90 16.79 11.41
C ILE A 74 -7.02 15.78 12.56
N ASP A 75 -7.06 16.25 13.80
CA ASP A 75 -7.23 15.41 14.98
C ASP A 75 -8.58 14.70 15.02
N GLN A 76 -9.69 15.39 14.67
CA GLN A 76 -11.05 14.82 14.61
C GLN A 76 -11.19 13.71 13.55
N LEU A 77 -10.34 13.73 12.52
CA LEU A 77 -10.27 12.69 11.48
C LEU A 77 -9.28 11.58 11.81
N ASP A 78 -8.75 11.54 13.03
CA ASP A 78 -7.71 10.61 13.47
C ASP A 78 -6.47 10.62 12.56
N LEU A 79 -6.17 11.76 11.94
CA LEU A 79 -4.98 11.97 11.13
C LEU A 79 -3.82 12.52 11.98
N ILE A 80 -2.61 12.25 11.52
CA ILE A 80 -1.37 12.79 12.08
C ILE A 80 -0.47 13.31 10.96
N ASP A 81 0.30 14.37 11.24
CA ASP A 81 1.44 14.75 10.43
C ASP A 81 2.57 13.75 10.66
N ILE A 82 2.84 12.92 9.66
CA ILE A 82 3.82 11.83 9.78
C ILE A 82 5.21 12.40 10.05
N TYR A 83 5.60 13.48 9.34
CA TYR A 83 6.90 14.08 9.56
C TYR A 83 7.09 14.54 11.00
N ARG A 84 6.11 15.26 11.56
CA ARG A 84 6.18 15.78 12.94
C ARG A 84 6.14 14.66 13.98
N THR A 85 5.47 13.56 13.67
CA THR A 85 5.44 12.36 14.53
C THR A 85 6.81 11.70 14.63
N PHE A 86 7.55 11.58 13.52
CA PHE A 86 8.89 10.98 13.50
C PHE A 86 9.98 11.95 13.96
N HIS A 87 9.78 13.25 13.76
CA HIS A 87 10.75 14.32 14.03
C HIS A 87 10.15 15.40 14.93
N PRO A 88 9.80 15.09 16.20
CA PRO A 88 9.01 15.99 17.04
C PRO A 88 9.74 17.29 17.40
N LYS A 89 11.08 17.30 17.38
CA LYS A 89 11.92 18.46 17.78
C LYS A 89 12.77 19.05 16.66
N THR A 90 12.69 18.49 15.45
CA THR A 90 13.55 18.89 14.33
C THR A 90 12.92 20.03 13.54
N MET A 91 13.70 21.06 13.25
CA MET A 91 13.29 22.20 12.40
C MET A 91 13.88 22.00 11.00
N ASN A 92 13.19 21.28 10.14
CA ASN A 92 13.51 21.17 8.72
C ASN A 92 12.36 21.72 7.88
N PHE A 93 12.69 22.28 6.74
CA PHE A 93 11.77 23.05 5.93
C PHE A 93 11.70 22.51 4.52
N THR A 94 10.52 22.66 3.91
CA THR A 94 10.27 22.23 2.53
C THR A 94 10.28 23.37 1.53
N PHE A 95 10.16 24.60 1.98
CA PHE A 95 10.03 25.79 1.13
C PHE A 95 10.92 26.93 1.65
N PHE A 96 11.53 27.67 0.70
CA PHE A 96 12.24 28.93 0.95
C PHE A 96 11.57 30.08 0.23
N SER A 97 11.11 31.06 0.98
CA SER A 97 10.57 32.31 0.44
C SER A 97 11.70 33.32 0.22
N SER A 98 12.09 33.56 -1.02
CA SER A 98 13.09 34.56 -1.35
C SER A 98 12.63 36.00 -1.07
N ALA A 99 11.32 36.26 -1.14
CA ALA A 99 10.76 37.59 -0.85
C ALA A 99 10.85 38.00 0.62
N TYR A 100 10.80 37.02 1.53
CA TYR A 100 10.82 37.24 2.98
C TYR A 100 12.05 36.65 3.67
N GLU A 101 12.95 36.03 2.91
CA GLU A 101 14.15 35.34 3.42
C GLU A 101 13.84 34.38 4.58
N THR A 102 12.72 33.67 4.47
CA THR A 102 12.23 32.76 5.51
C THR A 102 12.04 31.35 4.98
N PHE A 103 12.29 30.39 5.87
CA PHE A 103 12.03 28.98 5.60
C PHE A 103 10.74 28.53 6.27
N SER A 104 10.00 27.65 5.59
CA SER A 104 8.80 27.02 6.14
C SER A 104 8.64 25.59 5.64
N ARG A 105 7.95 24.76 6.45
CA ARG A 105 7.46 23.45 6.01
C ARG A 105 5.97 23.60 5.75
N ILE A 106 5.61 23.59 4.49
CA ILE A 106 4.24 23.76 4.00
C ILE A 106 3.77 22.55 3.19
N ASP A 107 4.70 21.67 2.83
CA ASP A 107 4.41 20.37 2.25
C ASP A 107 4.26 19.35 3.37
N HIS A 108 3.12 18.68 3.40
CA HIS A 108 2.78 17.76 4.47
C HIS A 108 2.38 16.38 3.92
N ILE A 109 2.64 15.37 4.73
CA ILE A 109 2.10 14.02 4.53
C ILE A 109 1.35 13.63 5.79
N LEU A 110 0.02 13.52 5.67
CA LEU A 110 -0.83 13.05 6.74
C LEU A 110 -1.18 11.58 6.54
N GLY A 111 -1.29 10.86 7.63
CA GLY A 111 -1.75 9.48 7.65
C GLY A 111 -2.64 9.22 8.86
N HIS A 112 -3.38 8.13 8.84
CA HIS A 112 -4.26 7.78 9.94
C HIS A 112 -3.44 7.26 11.14
N LYS A 113 -3.81 7.66 12.37
CA LYS A 113 -3.13 7.28 13.64
C LYS A 113 -2.95 5.77 13.77
N SER A 114 -3.97 4.98 13.42
CA SER A 114 -3.91 3.51 13.51
C SER A 114 -2.92 2.87 12.54
N SER A 115 -2.48 3.59 11.53
CA SER A 115 -1.53 3.12 10.51
C SER A 115 -0.09 3.53 10.75
N LEU A 116 0.22 4.12 11.92
CA LEU A 116 1.56 4.59 12.25
C LEU A 116 2.64 3.49 12.07
N GLY A 117 2.32 2.24 12.38
CA GLY A 117 3.24 1.11 12.20
C GLY A 117 3.56 0.75 10.73
N LYS A 118 2.82 1.31 9.76
CA LYS A 118 3.10 1.15 8.32
C LYS A 118 4.13 2.15 7.81
N PHE A 119 4.38 3.24 8.52
CA PHE A 119 5.35 4.26 8.14
C PHE A 119 6.71 3.88 8.69
N LYS A 120 7.71 3.73 7.81
CA LYS A 120 9.06 3.28 8.18
C LYS A 120 10.01 4.44 8.38
N LYS A 121 9.99 5.39 7.48
CA LYS A 121 10.91 6.54 7.46
C LYS A 121 10.26 7.67 6.69
N ILE A 122 10.47 8.89 7.14
CA ILE A 122 10.13 10.10 6.39
C ILE A 122 11.31 11.05 6.44
N GLU A 123 11.62 11.67 5.31
CA GLU A 123 12.74 12.61 5.19
C GLU A 123 12.43 13.72 4.17
N ILE A 124 13.06 14.87 4.36
CA ILE A 124 13.04 15.97 3.42
C ILE A 124 14.35 15.90 2.62
N ILE A 125 14.22 15.85 1.28
CA ILE A 125 15.34 15.73 0.34
C ILE A 125 15.50 17.08 -0.35
N PRO A 126 16.66 17.76 -0.20
CA PRO A 126 16.91 19.03 -0.86
C PRO A 126 16.79 18.93 -2.39
N SER A 127 16.17 19.93 -3.00
CA SER A 127 16.09 20.09 -4.45
C SER A 127 16.87 21.32 -4.90
N ILE A 128 17.60 21.18 -6.00
CA ILE A 128 18.30 22.32 -6.66
C ILE A 128 17.50 22.88 -7.84
N PHE A 129 16.38 22.24 -8.20
CA PHE A 129 15.56 22.60 -9.36
C PHE A 129 14.24 23.30 -8.98
N SER A 130 14.00 23.51 -7.70
CA SER A 130 12.76 24.08 -7.18
C SER A 130 13.05 24.83 -5.89
N ASP A 131 12.21 25.80 -5.56
CA ASP A 131 12.12 26.47 -4.26
C ASP A 131 11.47 25.56 -3.20
N HIS A 132 10.90 24.41 -3.61
CA HIS A 132 10.45 23.35 -2.73
C HIS A 132 11.44 22.18 -2.69
N ASN A 133 11.61 21.62 -1.50
CA ASN A 133 12.29 20.36 -1.26
C ASN A 133 11.29 19.19 -1.35
N ALA A 134 11.75 18.05 -1.85
CA ALA A 134 10.92 16.85 -1.91
C ALA A 134 10.73 16.22 -0.52
N VAL A 135 9.54 15.69 -0.25
CA VAL A 135 9.26 14.89 0.95
C VAL A 135 9.12 13.42 0.55
N ARG A 136 9.95 12.56 1.13
CA ARG A 136 9.96 11.12 0.88
C ARG A 136 9.41 10.35 2.08
N LEU A 137 8.43 9.50 1.83
CA LEU A 137 7.89 8.57 2.81
C LEU A 137 8.17 7.12 2.39
N ASP A 138 8.85 6.37 3.24
CA ASP A 138 9.06 4.94 3.08
C ASP A 138 7.98 4.19 3.87
N LEU A 139 7.25 3.32 3.18
CA LEU A 139 6.19 2.50 3.75
C LEU A 139 6.69 1.08 4.03
N ASN A 140 6.33 0.55 5.19
CA ASN A 140 6.61 -0.83 5.55
C ASN A 140 5.38 -1.69 5.22
N TYR A 141 5.22 -2.04 3.96
CA TYR A 141 4.31 -3.12 3.60
C TYR A 141 4.97 -4.44 4.02
N ARG A 142 4.66 -4.91 5.22
CA ARG A 142 4.93 -6.31 5.53
C ARG A 142 4.14 -7.10 4.50
N ARG A 143 4.85 -7.88 3.65
CA ARG A 143 4.20 -9.03 3.05
C ARG A 143 3.46 -9.68 4.20
N LYS A 144 2.13 -9.68 4.20
CA LYS A 144 1.41 -10.67 4.97
C LYS A 144 2.11 -11.95 4.56
N THR A 145 2.94 -12.52 5.44
CA THR A 145 3.33 -13.90 5.28
C THR A 145 1.98 -14.56 5.10
N ILE A 146 1.66 -14.90 3.86
CA ILE A 146 0.52 -15.74 3.56
C ILE A 146 0.75 -16.85 4.57
N LYS A 147 -0.06 -16.87 5.66
CA LYS A 147 -0.11 -18.04 6.52
C LYS A 147 -0.32 -19.10 5.49
N ASN A 148 0.73 -19.92 5.26
CA ASN A 148 0.64 -20.99 4.29
C ASN A 148 -0.67 -21.69 4.62
N SER A 149 -1.74 -21.28 3.97
CA SER A 149 -2.97 -22.00 4.08
C SER A 149 -2.54 -23.36 3.59
N ASN A 150 -2.67 -24.40 4.42
CA ASN A 150 -2.43 -25.79 4.01
C ASN A 150 -3.33 -26.18 2.82
N ILE A 151 -4.00 -25.20 2.22
CA ILE A 151 -4.83 -25.30 1.03
C ILE A 151 -3.92 -25.19 -0.17
N TRP A 152 -3.62 -26.32 -0.78
CA TRP A 152 -2.98 -26.37 -2.07
C TRP A 152 -3.90 -25.74 -3.12
N ARG A 153 -3.34 -24.85 -3.95
CA ARG A 153 -4.03 -24.26 -5.10
C ARG A 153 -3.34 -24.69 -6.39
N LEU A 154 -4.15 -25.10 -7.36
CA LEU A 154 -3.67 -25.43 -8.68
C LEU A 154 -3.10 -24.16 -9.36
N ASN A 155 -1.88 -24.28 -9.89
CA ASN A 155 -1.36 -23.27 -10.80
C ASN A 155 -2.00 -23.46 -12.18
N ASN A 156 -2.98 -22.64 -12.51
CA ASN A 156 -3.75 -22.73 -13.76
C ASN A 156 -2.88 -22.54 -15.01
N THR A 157 -1.71 -21.87 -14.92
CA THR A 157 -0.84 -21.69 -16.09
C THR A 157 -0.29 -23.01 -16.63
N LEU A 158 -0.24 -24.06 -15.80
CA LEU A 158 0.15 -25.41 -16.23
C LEU A 158 -0.81 -25.99 -17.30
N LEU A 159 -2.07 -25.60 -17.26
CA LEU A 159 -3.09 -26.06 -18.21
C LEU A 159 -2.95 -25.42 -19.60
N ASN A 160 -2.15 -24.36 -19.73
CA ASN A 160 -1.84 -23.75 -21.04
C ASN A 160 -0.83 -24.59 -21.85
N ASN A 161 -0.15 -25.54 -21.21
CA ASN A 161 0.76 -26.46 -21.87
C ASN A 161 -0.01 -27.70 -22.36
N GLN A 162 -0.05 -27.89 -23.68
CA GLN A 162 -0.80 -28.97 -24.30
C GLN A 162 -0.31 -30.37 -23.87
N GLN A 163 1.01 -30.56 -23.70
CA GLN A 163 1.56 -31.84 -23.25
C GLN A 163 1.11 -32.19 -21.83
N ILE A 164 1.15 -31.21 -20.93
CA ILE A 164 0.66 -31.38 -19.55
C ILE A 164 -0.85 -31.69 -19.55
N THR A 165 -1.61 -30.99 -20.37
CA THR A 165 -3.05 -31.20 -20.46
C THR A 165 -3.40 -32.61 -20.93
N GLU A 166 -2.68 -33.13 -21.95
CA GLU A 166 -2.89 -34.50 -22.42
C GLU A 166 -2.45 -35.55 -21.40
N GLU A 167 -1.34 -35.30 -20.68
CA GLU A 167 -0.90 -36.17 -19.59
C GLU A 167 -1.94 -36.23 -18.46
N ILE A 168 -2.52 -35.09 -18.08
CA ILE A 168 -3.57 -35.02 -17.05
C ILE A 168 -4.86 -35.75 -17.50
N LYS A 169 -5.29 -35.57 -18.75
CA LYS A 169 -6.45 -36.29 -19.32
C LYS A 169 -6.25 -37.79 -19.25
N LYS A 170 -5.06 -38.27 -19.63
CA LYS A 170 -4.70 -39.71 -19.56
C LYS A 170 -4.75 -40.23 -18.13
N GLU A 171 -4.22 -39.47 -17.17
CA GLU A 171 -4.23 -39.83 -15.76
C GLU A 171 -5.65 -39.93 -15.18
N ILE A 172 -6.53 -38.97 -15.57
CA ILE A 172 -7.96 -39.00 -15.20
C ILE A 172 -8.61 -40.27 -15.70
N LYS A 173 -8.39 -40.61 -16.99
CA LYS A 173 -8.97 -41.79 -17.62
C LYS A 173 -8.54 -43.08 -16.87
N ILE A 174 -7.25 -43.23 -16.63
CA ILE A 174 -6.68 -44.38 -15.90
C ILE A 174 -7.28 -44.45 -14.48
N CYS A 175 -7.36 -43.33 -13.79
CA CYS A 175 -7.89 -43.28 -12.44
C CYS A 175 -9.37 -43.70 -12.38
N ILE A 176 -10.18 -43.27 -13.36
CA ILE A 176 -11.59 -43.68 -13.46
C ILE A 176 -11.67 -45.18 -13.76
N GLU A 177 -11.03 -45.67 -14.81
CA GLU A 177 -11.05 -47.07 -15.22
C GLU A 177 -10.58 -48.03 -14.11
N THR A 178 -9.64 -47.62 -13.27
CA THR A 178 -9.09 -48.45 -12.19
C THR A 178 -9.98 -48.47 -10.95
N ASN A 179 -10.73 -47.38 -10.67
CA ASN A 179 -11.46 -47.22 -9.42
C ASN A 179 -12.99 -47.34 -9.61
N GLU A 180 -13.49 -47.39 -10.84
CA GLU A 180 -14.90 -47.59 -11.12
C GLU A 180 -15.28 -49.05 -10.93
N ASN A 181 -16.19 -49.33 -9.98
CA ASN A 181 -16.77 -50.63 -9.72
C ASN A 181 -18.21 -50.48 -9.21
N GLU A 182 -18.96 -51.59 -9.13
CA GLU A 182 -20.38 -51.57 -8.77
C GLU A 182 -20.69 -50.93 -7.42
N ASN A 183 -19.71 -50.80 -6.52
CA ASN A 183 -19.84 -50.26 -5.17
C ASN A 183 -19.28 -48.84 -5.04
N THR A 184 -18.68 -48.28 -6.11
CA THR A 184 -18.04 -46.96 -6.07
C THR A 184 -19.07 -45.86 -6.37
N THR A 185 -19.29 -44.97 -5.42
CA THR A 185 -20.14 -43.78 -5.64
C THR A 185 -19.41 -42.75 -6.48
N THR A 186 -20.18 -42.00 -7.27
CA THR A 186 -19.62 -40.89 -8.07
C THR A 186 -18.82 -39.90 -7.22
N GLN A 187 -19.23 -39.63 -6.00
CA GLN A 187 -18.55 -38.76 -5.06
C GLN A 187 -17.16 -39.32 -4.65
N ASN A 188 -17.10 -40.62 -4.31
CA ASN A 188 -15.86 -41.28 -3.95
C ASN A 188 -14.87 -41.29 -5.14
N LEU A 189 -15.38 -41.58 -6.34
CA LEU A 189 -14.58 -41.55 -7.57
C LEU A 189 -14.01 -40.15 -7.82
N TRP A 190 -14.83 -39.10 -7.66
CA TRP A 190 -14.41 -37.73 -7.79
C TRP A 190 -13.35 -37.31 -6.76
N ASP A 191 -13.50 -37.76 -5.51
CA ASP A 191 -12.53 -37.48 -4.45
C ASP A 191 -11.19 -38.19 -4.71
N THR A 192 -11.23 -39.41 -5.25
CA THR A 192 -10.03 -40.16 -5.68
C THR A 192 -9.33 -39.44 -6.82
N VAL A 193 -10.04 -39.04 -7.85
CA VAL A 193 -9.48 -38.25 -8.98
C VAL A 193 -8.82 -36.98 -8.48
N LYS A 194 -9.47 -36.21 -7.61
CA LYS A 194 -8.87 -35.00 -7.02
C LYS A 194 -7.58 -35.27 -6.26
N ALA A 195 -7.51 -36.35 -5.50
CA ALA A 195 -6.32 -36.73 -4.74
C ALA A 195 -5.15 -37.10 -5.65
N VAL A 196 -5.39 -37.93 -6.67
CA VAL A 196 -4.39 -38.32 -7.66
C VAL A 196 -3.87 -37.12 -8.44
N LEU A 197 -4.77 -36.28 -8.97
CA LEU A 197 -4.43 -35.08 -9.72
C LEU A 197 -3.63 -34.07 -8.89
N ARG A 198 -3.97 -33.88 -7.62
CA ARG A 198 -3.20 -33.03 -6.72
C ARG A 198 -1.74 -33.48 -6.64
N GLY A 199 -1.48 -34.78 -6.46
CA GLY A 199 -0.12 -35.33 -6.44
C GLY A 199 0.62 -35.09 -7.76
N LYS A 200 -0.06 -35.35 -8.88
CA LYS A 200 0.50 -35.18 -10.23
C LYS A 200 0.89 -33.71 -10.51
N PHE A 201 0.02 -32.76 -10.23
CA PHE A 201 0.29 -31.34 -10.42
C PHE A 201 1.43 -30.83 -9.53
N ILE A 202 1.54 -31.33 -8.28
CA ILE A 202 2.66 -31.00 -7.39
C ILE A 202 3.98 -31.49 -8.00
N ALA A 203 4.01 -32.72 -8.53
CA ALA A 203 5.21 -33.30 -9.17
C ALA A 203 5.62 -32.52 -10.42
N ILE A 204 4.67 -32.21 -11.30
CA ILE A 204 4.92 -31.40 -12.51
C ILE A 204 5.49 -30.02 -12.16
N GLN A 205 4.88 -29.35 -11.18
CA GLN A 205 5.34 -28.02 -10.74
C GLN A 205 6.76 -28.07 -10.14
N ALA A 206 7.07 -29.10 -9.36
CA ALA A 206 8.40 -29.29 -8.80
C ALA A 206 9.44 -29.54 -9.89
N TYR A 207 9.11 -30.34 -10.91
CA TYR A 207 9.96 -30.61 -12.05
C TYR A 207 10.27 -29.35 -12.86
N LEU A 208 9.25 -28.56 -13.22
CA LEU A 208 9.42 -27.30 -13.97
C LEU A 208 10.28 -26.30 -13.19
N LYS A 209 10.02 -26.14 -11.88
CA LYS A 209 10.87 -25.30 -11.04
C LYS A 209 12.36 -25.72 -11.01
N LYS A 210 12.61 -27.03 -11.06
CA LYS A 210 13.99 -27.54 -11.12
C LYS A 210 14.65 -27.23 -12.47
N GLN A 211 13.90 -27.35 -13.57
CA GLN A 211 14.41 -27.00 -14.91
C GLN A 211 14.68 -25.48 -15.03
N GLU A 212 13.78 -24.62 -14.59
CA GLU A 212 13.99 -23.16 -14.58
C GLU A 212 15.28 -22.78 -13.82
N LYS A 213 15.49 -23.38 -12.66
CA LYS A 213 16.72 -23.12 -11.88
C LYS A 213 17.98 -23.58 -12.61
N SER A 214 17.95 -24.68 -13.35
CA SER A 214 19.13 -25.18 -14.09
C SER A 214 19.45 -24.37 -15.35
N GLN A 215 18.52 -23.56 -15.86
CA GLN A 215 18.73 -22.67 -17.01
C GLN A 215 19.29 -21.29 -16.62
N ILE A 216 19.20 -20.94 -15.34
CA ILE A 216 19.65 -19.63 -14.79
C ILE A 216 21.09 -19.72 -14.22
N THR A 217 21.61 -20.93 -14.06
CA THR A 217 22.98 -21.19 -13.60
C THR A 217 23.91 -21.43 -14.77
#